data_a797d1fd5ab31ca4f29fcff221c55158
#
_entry.id   a797d1fd5ab31ca4f29fcff221c55158
#
_cell.length_a   1.000
_cell.length_b   1.000
_cell.length_c   1.000
_cell.angle_alpha   90.00
_cell.angle_beta   90.00
_cell.angle_gamma   90.00
#
_symmetry.space_group_name_H-M   'P 1'
#
loop_
_entity.id
_entity.type
_entity.pdbx_description
1 polymer ?
#
loop_
_entity_poly.entity_id
_entity_poly.type
_entity_poly.pdbx_seq_one_letter_code
_entity_poly.pdbx_strand_id
1 'polypeptide(L)'
;MLLSLMDSPKKQERIDALLAKTWIVYSVPEFPYFFTSDNPVVRYNPVKRSFRNGDNGLKDSNSEIFFPLSPSILLRIVSPTRLNGVTRFDNSKISFASSNDALDFVLYCNSFQKIQSYKHFFIPPALYHLLSAARKKEV
;
A
#
# COMPACT_ATOMS: atom_id res chain seq x y z
N MET A 1 12.53 27.15 8.34
CA MET A 1 12.17 25.94 9.13
C MET A 1 11.96 24.70 8.25
N LEU A 2 11.19 24.78 7.16
CA LEU A 2 11.04 23.66 6.22
C LEU A 2 12.37 23.27 5.54
N LEU A 3 13.21 24.23 5.18
CA LEU A 3 14.52 23.99 4.56
C LEU A 3 15.47 23.22 5.49
N SER A 4 15.48 23.52 6.78
CA SER A 4 16.34 22.84 7.75
C SER A 4 15.89 21.39 8.00
N LEU A 5 14.59 21.10 7.91
CA LEU A 5 14.06 19.73 7.96
C LEU A 5 14.40 18.96 6.68
N MET A 6 14.50 19.64 5.54
CA MET A 6 14.85 19.02 4.26
C MET A 6 16.32 18.64 4.17
N ASP A 7 17.19 19.34 4.87
CA ASP A 7 18.66 19.12 4.84
C ASP A 7 19.16 18.33 6.04
N SER A 8 18.27 17.76 6.88
CA SER A 8 18.70 16.99 8.03
C SER A 8 19.33 15.66 7.62
N PRO A 9 20.41 15.20 8.33
CA PRO A 9 20.99 13.88 8.08
C PRO A 9 19.97 12.73 8.16
N LYS A 10 18.98 12.84 9.04
CA LYS A 10 17.89 11.85 9.17
C LYS A 10 17.05 11.75 7.93
N LYS A 11 16.82 12.85 7.22
CA LYS A 11 16.07 12.86 5.96
C LYS A 11 16.83 12.08 4.89
N GLN A 12 18.13 12.34 4.74
CA GLN A 12 18.96 11.63 3.78
C GLN A 12 19.01 10.13 4.08
N GLU A 13 19.15 9.76 5.34
CA GLU A 13 19.08 8.35 5.74
C GLU A 13 17.77 7.68 5.34
N ARG A 14 16.64 8.37 5.50
CA ARG A 14 15.32 7.86 5.12
C ARG A 14 15.20 7.69 3.61
N ILE A 15 15.67 8.67 2.85
CA ILE A 15 15.69 8.61 1.39
C ILE A 15 16.54 7.42 0.94
N ASP A 16 17.74 7.27 1.48
CA ASP A 16 18.66 6.19 1.13
C ASP A 16 18.04 4.83 1.47
N ALA A 17 17.37 4.71 2.62
CA ALA A 17 16.70 3.49 3.03
C ALA A 17 15.56 3.11 2.07
N LEU A 18 14.78 4.08 1.62
CA LEU A 18 13.71 3.87 0.65
C LEU A 18 14.25 3.50 -0.72
N LEU A 19 15.33 4.15 -1.17
CA LEU A 19 15.96 3.87 -2.47
C LEU A 19 16.63 2.49 -2.49
N ALA A 20 17.06 1.98 -1.34
CA ALA A 20 17.63 0.64 -1.23
C ALA A 20 16.57 -0.47 -1.30
N LYS A 21 15.29 -0.13 -1.17
CA LYS A 21 14.18 -1.09 -1.28
C LYS A 21 13.71 -1.23 -2.72
N THR A 22 13.01 -2.32 -2.97
CA THR A 22 12.36 -2.56 -4.26
C THR A 22 10.98 -1.92 -4.28
N TRP A 23 10.71 -1.18 -5.34
CA TRP A 23 9.45 -0.49 -5.56
C TRP A 23 8.65 -1.24 -6.62
N ILE A 24 7.45 -1.67 -6.26
CA ILE A 24 6.58 -2.44 -7.16
C ILE A 24 5.28 -1.67 -7.33
N VAL A 25 4.90 -1.45 -8.58
CA VAL A 25 3.63 -0.83 -8.92
C VAL A 25 2.67 -1.93 -9.38
N TYR A 26 1.58 -2.09 -8.65
CA TYR A 26 0.53 -3.04 -9.00
C TYR A 26 -0.59 -2.32 -9.74
N SER A 27 -1.01 -2.87 -10.85
CA SER A 27 -2.15 -2.39 -11.64
C SER A 27 -3.22 -3.45 -11.68
N VAL A 28 -4.45 -3.08 -11.34
CA VAL A 28 -5.61 -3.98 -11.36
C VAL A 28 -6.60 -3.55 -12.45
N PRO A 29 -7.44 -4.47 -12.96
CA PRO A 29 -8.52 -4.10 -13.87
C PRO A 29 -9.58 -3.25 -13.13
N GLU A 30 -10.65 -2.87 -13.82
CA GLU A 30 -11.69 -1.98 -13.29
C GLU A 30 -12.26 -2.42 -11.93
N PHE A 31 -12.28 -3.71 -11.66
CA PHE A 31 -12.73 -4.27 -10.39
C PHE A 31 -11.87 -5.50 -10.06
N PRO A 32 -11.46 -5.72 -8.80
CA PRO A 32 -11.72 -4.93 -7.59
C PRO A 32 -10.86 -3.67 -7.51
N TYR A 33 -11.30 -2.68 -6.72
CA TYR A 33 -10.61 -1.40 -6.56
C TYR A 33 -9.82 -1.30 -5.27
N PHE A 34 -8.69 -0.61 -5.32
CA PHE A 34 -7.98 -0.18 -4.12
C PHE A 34 -8.74 0.96 -3.44
N PHE A 35 -8.88 0.85 -2.14
CA PHE A 35 -9.44 1.90 -1.30
C PHE A 35 -8.30 2.75 -0.73
N THR A 36 -8.63 3.93 -0.26
CA THR A 36 -7.70 4.80 0.43
C THR A 36 -8.32 5.30 1.73
N SER A 37 -7.56 6.08 2.49
CA SER A 37 -8.00 6.63 3.76
C SER A 37 -7.31 7.97 4.02
N ASP A 38 -7.62 8.58 5.15
CA ASP A 38 -6.91 9.76 5.63
C ASP A 38 -5.50 9.46 6.17
N ASN A 39 -5.10 8.21 6.18
CA ASN A 39 -3.75 7.75 6.47
C ASN A 39 -3.31 6.73 5.41
N PRO A 40 -3.07 7.18 4.15
CA PRO A 40 -2.94 6.27 3.01
C PRO A 40 -1.60 5.54 2.92
N VAL A 41 -0.55 6.06 3.52
CA VAL A 41 0.76 5.41 3.51
C VAL A 41 0.85 4.47 4.69
N VAL A 42 0.68 3.18 4.46
CA VAL A 42 0.65 2.16 5.52
C VAL A 42 1.99 1.44 5.58
N ARG A 43 2.60 1.40 6.76
CA ARG A 43 3.76 0.56 7.06
C ARG A 43 3.30 -0.67 7.82
N TYR A 44 3.74 -1.81 7.39
CA TYR A 44 3.39 -3.08 8.03
C TYR A 44 4.59 -4.00 8.11
N ASN A 45 4.76 -4.64 9.26
CA ASN A 45 5.77 -5.67 9.44
C ASN A 45 5.07 -7.04 9.53
N PRO A 46 5.11 -7.86 8.47
CA PRO A 46 4.40 -9.14 8.46
C PRO A 46 5.01 -10.17 9.41
N VAL A 47 6.28 -10.05 9.77
CA VAL A 47 6.93 -10.95 10.73
C VAL A 47 6.42 -10.69 12.14
N LYS A 48 6.36 -9.41 12.54
CA LYS A 48 5.84 -8.99 13.85
C LYS A 48 4.32 -8.79 13.83
N ARG A 49 3.68 -8.85 12.68
CA ARG A 49 2.26 -8.56 12.47
C ARG A 49 1.86 -7.23 13.10
N SER A 50 2.64 -6.19 12.85
CA SER A 50 2.52 -4.91 13.53
C SER A 50 2.51 -3.75 12.55
N PHE A 51 1.68 -2.74 12.88
CA PHE A 51 1.65 -1.44 12.22
C PHE A 51 2.40 -0.38 13.02
N ARG A 52 2.99 -0.73 14.16
CA ARG A 52 3.68 0.22 15.03
C ARG A 52 4.92 0.79 14.35
N ASN A 53 5.13 2.10 14.50
CA ASN A 53 6.29 2.78 13.93
C ASN A 53 7.62 2.20 14.45
N GLY A 54 7.68 1.80 15.73
CA GLY A 54 8.86 1.16 16.32
C GLY A 54 9.22 -0.19 15.71
N ASP A 55 8.23 -0.91 15.16
CA ASP A 55 8.41 -2.20 14.47
C ASP A 55 8.61 -2.04 12.96
N ASN A 56 8.46 -0.83 12.43
CA ASN A 56 8.42 -0.54 11.01
C ASN A 56 9.40 0.55 10.60
N GLY A 57 10.62 0.47 11.13
CA GLY A 57 11.69 1.35 10.68
C GLY A 57 11.98 1.17 9.19
N LEU A 58 12.30 2.25 8.49
CA LEU A 58 12.57 2.21 7.05
C LEU A 58 13.78 1.32 6.69
N LYS A 59 14.70 1.14 7.64
CA LYS A 59 15.86 0.25 7.48
C LYS A 59 15.56 -1.22 7.76
N ASP A 60 14.41 -1.51 8.39
CA ASP A 60 14.02 -2.88 8.70
C ASP A 60 13.68 -3.63 7.41
N SER A 61 14.36 -4.75 7.17
CA SER A 61 14.15 -5.57 5.97
C SER A 61 12.78 -6.26 5.93
N ASN A 62 12.08 -6.35 7.06
CA ASN A 62 10.75 -6.95 7.15
C ASN A 62 9.63 -5.92 7.02
N SER A 63 9.95 -4.63 7.05
CA SER A 63 8.98 -3.55 6.94
C SER A 63 8.58 -3.33 5.49
N GLU A 64 7.28 -3.31 5.24
CA GLU A 64 6.71 -3.05 3.92
C GLU A 64 5.86 -1.80 3.96
N ILE A 65 5.81 -1.09 2.84
CA ILE A 65 4.97 0.10 2.66
C ILE A 65 3.95 -0.18 1.57
N PHE A 66 2.69 0.15 1.85
CA PHE A 66 1.58 0.05 0.90
C PHE A 66 0.95 1.42 0.73
N PHE A 67 0.89 1.91 -0.50
CA PHE A 67 0.35 3.22 -0.80
C PHE A 67 -0.54 3.17 -2.04
N PRO A 68 -1.88 3.22 -1.87
CA PRO A 68 -2.79 3.30 -3.02
C PRO A 68 -2.67 4.68 -3.67
N LEU A 69 -2.31 4.68 -4.96
CA LEU A 69 -2.14 5.90 -5.74
C LEU A 69 -3.42 6.28 -6.48
N SER A 70 -4.22 5.28 -6.83
CA SER A 70 -5.52 5.43 -7.48
C SER A 70 -6.35 4.17 -7.23
N PRO A 71 -7.64 4.14 -7.61
CA PRO A 71 -8.44 2.92 -7.48
C PRO A 71 -7.86 1.71 -8.20
N SER A 72 -7.05 1.91 -9.22
CA SER A 72 -6.46 0.82 -10.01
C SER A 72 -4.96 0.62 -9.82
N ILE A 73 -4.29 1.48 -9.06
CA ILE A 73 -2.83 1.46 -8.93
C ILE A 73 -2.41 1.54 -7.46
N LEU A 74 -1.54 0.60 -7.06
CA LEU A 74 -0.95 0.58 -5.71
C LEU A 74 0.57 0.51 -5.81
N LEU A 75 1.24 1.31 -4.99
CA LEU A 75 2.68 1.23 -4.79
C LEU A 75 2.98 0.40 -3.55
N ARG A 76 3.84 -0.60 -3.70
CA ARG A 76 4.40 -1.38 -2.61
C ARG A 76 5.92 -1.20 -2.58
N ILE A 77 6.44 -0.90 -1.41
CA ILE A 77 7.89 -0.77 -1.20
C ILE A 77 8.30 -1.87 -0.23
N VAL A 78 9.20 -2.73 -0.67
CA VAL A 78 9.58 -3.93 0.07
C VAL A 78 11.07 -4.20 -0.08
N SER A 79 11.70 -4.75 0.98
CA SER A 79 13.09 -5.15 0.89
C SER A 79 13.26 -6.31 -0.11
N PRO A 80 14.34 -6.30 -0.93
CA PRO A 80 14.60 -7.40 -1.88
C PRO A 80 14.65 -8.78 -1.22
N THR A 81 15.09 -8.86 0.02
CA THR A 81 15.18 -10.12 0.80
C THR A 81 13.82 -10.75 1.08
N ARG A 82 12.75 -9.98 0.99
CA ARG A 82 11.37 -10.46 1.20
C ARG A 82 10.75 -11.08 -0.06
N LEU A 83 11.38 -10.89 -1.20
CA LEU A 83 10.91 -11.36 -2.50
C LEU A 83 11.51 -12.74 -2.83
N ASN A 84 11.36 -13.72 -1.95
CA ASN A 84 11.94 -15.07 -2.03
C ASN A 84 12.07 -15.60 -3.46
N GLY A 85 13.31 -15.79 -3.94
CA GLY A 85 13.60 -16.39 -5.23
C GLY A 85 13.28 -15.52 -6.44
N VAL A 86 12.70 -14.35 -6.24
CA VAL A 86 12.43 -13.42 -7.33
C VAL A 86 13.58 -12.41 -7.35
N THR A 87 14.59 -12.71 -8.14
CA THR A 87 15.87 -12.00 -8.16
C THR A 87 15.84 -10.65 -8.86
N ARG A 88 14.71 -10.21 -9.44
CA ARG A 88 14.65 -8.97 -10.21
C ARG A 88 13.27 -8.33 -10.22
N PHE A 89 12.91 -7.67 -9.12
CA PHE A 89 11.82 -6.70 -9.14
C PHE A 89 12.34 -5.30 -8.80
N ASP A 90 13.41 -4.89 -9.47
CA ASP A 90 13.86 -3.51 -9.36
C ASP A 90 12.88 -2.62 -10.11
N ASN A 91 12.07 -1.86 -9.36
CA ASN A 91 11.09 -0.92 -9.91
C ASN A 91 10.14 -1.58 -10.91
N SER A 92 9.63 -2.76 -10.59
CA SER A 92 8.82 -3.55 -11.50
C SER A 92 7.35 -3.16 -11.43
N LYS A 93 6.71 -3.32 -12.59
CA LYS A 93 5.28 -3.15 -12.72
C LYS A 93 4.62 -4.53 -12.84
N ILE A 94 3.65 -4.79 -11.96
CA ILE A 94 2.85 -6.02 -11.99
C ILE A 94 1.43 -5.66 -12.40
N SER A 95 0.92 -6.33 -13.44
CA SER A 95 -0.46 -6.20 -13.88
C SER A 95 -1.18 -7.53 -13.65
N PHE A 96 -2.33 -7.47 -12.98
CA PHE A 96 -3.17 -8.63 -12.81
C PHE A 96 -4.02 -8.85 -14.07
N ALA A 97 -4.03 -10.08 -14.57
CA ALA A 97 -4.72 -10.42 -15.80
C ALA A 97 -6.25 -10.41 -15.65
N SER A 98 -6.77 -10.70 -14.46
CA SER A 98 -8.20 -10.74 -14.18
C SER A 98 -8.53 -10.21 -12.80
N SER A 99 -9.81 -9.88 -12.59
CA SER A 99 -10.32 -9.47 -11.29
C SER A 99 -10.16 -10.57 -10.24
N ASN A 100 -10.32 -11.82 -10.60
CA ASN A 100 -10.17 -12.95 -9.68
C ASN A 100 -8.72 -13.09 -9.19
N ASP A 101 -7.75 -12.91 -10.08
CA ASP A 101 -6.33 -12.97 -9.72
C ASP A 101 -5.92 -11.85 -8.77
N ALA A 102 -6.57 -10.70 -8.89
CA ALA A 102 -6.26 -9.52 -8.08
C ALA A 102 -7.00 -9.50 -6.73
N LEU A 103 -8.11 -10.23 -6.60
CA LEU A 103 -9.06 -10.05 -5.50
C LEU A 103 -8.42 -10.18 -4.13
N ASP A 104 -7.70 -11.25 -3.87
CA ASP A 104 -7.10 -11.50 -2.56
C ASP A 104 -6.08 -10.41 -2.19
N PHE A 105 -5.28 -9.99 -3.15
CA PHE A 105 -4.29 -8.93 -2.95
C PHE A 105 -4.95 -7.59 -2.66
N VAL A 106 -6.00 -7.24 -3.41
CA VAL A 106 -6.73 -5.97 -3.22
C VAL A 106 -7.44 -5.95 -1.86
N LEU A 107 -8.08 -7.05 -1.48
CA LEU A 107 -8.72 -7.16 -0.17
C LEU A 107 -7.71 -7.04 0.98
N TYR A 108 -6.55 -7.64 0.82
CA TYR A 108 -5.44 -7.54 1.77
C TYR A 108 -5.00 -6.09 1.95
N CYS A 109 -4.76 -5.37 0.85
CA CYS A 109 -4.36 -3.96 0.89
C CYS A 109 -5.45 -3.07 1.46
N ASN A 110 -6.71 -3.32 1.11
CA ASN A 110 -7.85 -2.53 1.59
C ASN A 110 -8.07 -2.72 3.10
N SER A 111 -7.80 -3.90 3.63
CA SER A 111 -7.87 -4.13 5.07
C SER A 111 -6.87 -3.25 5.84
N PHE A 112 -5.69 -3.01 5.29
CA PHE A 112 -4.69 -2.13 5.88
C PHE A 112 -5.18 -0.68 5.93
N GLN A 113 -5.79 -0.20 4.85
CA GLN A 113 -6.35 1.15 4.81
C GLN A 113 -7.43 1.34 5.86
N LYS A 114 -8.31 0.35 6.02
CA LYS A 114 -9.38 0.39 7.01
C LYS A 114 -8.83 0.39 8.44
N ILE A 115 -7.87 -0.47 8.74
CA ILE A 115 -7.26 -0.58 10.08
C ILE A 115 -6.50 0.69 10.44
N GLN A 116 -5.78 1.28 9.50
CA GLN A 116 -4.90 2.44 9.73
C GLN A 116 -5.58 3.79 9.52
N SER A 117 -6.82 3.84 9.07
CA SER A 117 -7.56 5.09 8.93
C SER A 117 -7.76 5.76 10.30
N TYR A 118 -7.63 7.09 10.34
CA TYR A 118 -7.91 7.87 11.54
C TYR A 118 -9.40 8.08 11.72
N LYS A 119 -10.07 8.64 10.71
CA LYS A 119 -11.51 8.93 10.73
C LYS A 119 -12.22 8.52 9.45
N HIS A 120 -11.53 8.59 8.31
CA HIS A 120 -12.16 8.46 7.00
C HIS A 120 -11.51 7.38 6.17
N PHE A 121 -12.36 6.55 5.63
CA PHE A 121 -12.03 5.48 4.71
C PHE A 121 -12.78 5.73 3.41
N PHE A 122 -12.06 5.84 2.29
CA PHE A 122 -12.63 6.28 1.03
C PHE A 122 -12.80 5.11 0.08
N ILE A 123 -14.02 4.99 -0.43
CA ILE A 123 -14.42 3.98 -1.40
C ILE A 123 -14.56 4.65 -2.77
N PRO A 124 -14.05 4.04 -3.86
CA PRO A 124 -14.24 4.61 -5.20
C PRO A 124 -15.72 4.84 -5.52
N PRO A 125 -16.07 5.96 -6.19
CA PRO A 125 -17.47 6.29 -6.48
C PRO A 125 -18.26 5.19 -7.19
N ALA A 126 -17.63 4.47 -8.14
CA ALA A 126 -18.26 3.38 -8.85
C ALA A 126 -18.73 2.27 -7.90
N LEU A 127 -17.90 1.91 -6.92
CA LEU A 127 -18.25 0.89 -5.94
C LEU A 127 -19.30 1.37 -4.95
N TYR A 128 -19.25 2.66 -4.59
CA TYR A 128 -20.25 3.27 -3.73
C TYR A 128 -21.66 3.14 -4.34
N HIS A 129 -21.80 3.40 -5.62
CA HIS A 129 -23.08 3.25 -6.32
C HIS A 129 -23.60 1.81 -6.29
N LEU A 130 -22.71 0.84 -6.46
CA LEU A 130 -23.08 -0.58 -6.38
C LEU A 130 -23.55 -0.97 -4.98
N LEU A 131 -22.85 -0.52 -3.94
CA LEU A 131 -23.21 -0.78 -2.55
C LEU A 131 -24.54 -0.10 -2.16
N SER A 132 -24.76 1.12 -2.63
CA SER A 132 -26.02 1.83 -2.40
C SER A 132 -27.20 1.14 -3.06
N ALA A 133 -27.03 0.63 -4.27
CA ALA A 133 -28.06 -0.14 -4.97
C ALA A 133 -28.37 -1.47 -4.25
N ALA A 134 -27.35 -2.16 -3.76
CA ALA A 134 -27.50 -3.38 -2.98
C ALA A 134 -28.28 -3.15 -1.67
N ARG A 135 -27.96 -2.06 -0.94
CA ARG A 135 -28.69 -1.68 0.30
C ARG A 135 -30.16 -1.39 0.05
N LYS A 136 -30.48 -0.73 -1.06
CA LYS A 136 -31.87 -0.44 -1.43
C LYS A 136 -32.67 -1.71 -1.74
N LYS A 137 -32.03 -2.77 -2.19
CA LYS A 137 -32.68 -4.06 -2.45
C LYS A 137 -32.95 -4.88 -1.21
N GLU A 138 -32.21 -4.66 -0.13
CA GLU A 138 -32.39 -5.36 1.14
C GLU A 138 -33.50 -4.76 2.02
N VAL A 139 -34.00 -3.60 1.67
CA VAL A 139 -35.10 -2.92 2.33
C VAL A 139 -36.40 -3.13 1.56
#